data_34c01ec6bc927831980effa3356bbed9
#
_entry.id   34c01ec6bc927831980effa3356bbed9
#
_cell.length_a   1.000
_cell.length_b   1.000
_cell.length_c   1.000
_cell.angle_alpha   90.00
_cell.angle_beta   90.00
_cell.angle_gamma   90.00
#
_symmetry.space_group_name_H-M   'P 1'
#
loop_
_entity.id
_entity.type
_entity.pdbx_description
1 polymer ?
#
loop_
_entity_poly.entity_id
_entity_poly.type
_entity_poly.pdbx_seq_one_letter_code
_entity_poly.pdbx_strand_id
1 'polypeptide(L)'
;IHDVYEGPNGVKLNFYYKNDPKIIENWKAVQPVTAELMEFFNDNIGVYPYKQYSVVQGGDGGMEYSMLTLVNYGDEFVPLVSVTSHELAHAWFQGVLATNEMNHEWMDEGAASFFGDLAESFVLGSNFNNSIRSSYARYISLANSGQEMPQSTNANRYKYNRAYESTAYSKGFVFLSQLRYIIGLDAFNETIKNYYNTYKFTHPLPNDLRRIAEQSSGILLNWYLTDWTQTTNKINYAINQVEQSKNKSKITLERIGLMPMPLEVLVKYKDGTEEFYYIPISLMRGEKKQPSYAKSWTQVKDWSWAYKKYTFEVNSRLEYIKSIDINPTGL
;
A
#
# COMPACT_ATOMS: atom_id res chain seq x y z
N ILE A 1 22.53 18.73 -21.12
CA ILE A 1 23.03 19.20 -19.82
C ILE A 1 23.34 17.99 -18.95
N HIS A 2 24.41 18.07 -18.18
CA HIS A 2 24.73 17.11 -17.12
C HIS A 2 24.99 17.91 -15.85
N ASP A 3 24.14 17.74 -14.86
CA ASP A 3 24.30 18.31 -13.52
C ASP A 3 24.59 17.20 -12.52
N VAL A 4 25.28 17.58 -11.45
CA VAL A 4 25.60 16.66 -10.34
C VAL A 4 25.12 17.29 -9.04
N TYR A 5 24.41 16.54 -8.25
CA TYR A 5 23.94 16.91 -6.92
C TYR A 5 24.46 15.89 -5.88
N GLU A 6 24.81 16.35 -4.69
CA GLU A 6 25.23 15.47 -3.60
C GLU A 6 23.97 14.95 -2.86
N GLY A 7 23.75 13.66 -2.96
CA GLY A 7 22.66 12.99 -2.25
C GLY A 7 23.09 12.49 -0.86
N PRO A 8 22.17 11.87 -0.12
CA PRO A 8 22.43 11.35 1.22
C PRO A 8 23.54 10.29 1.20
N ASN A 9 24.31 10.21 2.31
CA ASN A 9 25.42 9.27 2.49
C ASN A 9 26.53 9.37 1.41
N GLY A 10 26.68 10.54 0.77
CA GLY A 10 27.66 10.79 -0.27
C GLY A 10 27.36 10.11 -1.61
N VAL A 11 26.11 9.76 -1.85
CA VAL A 11 25.66 9.25 -3.16
C VAL A 11 25.70 10.39 -4.17
N LYS A 12 26.37 10.16 -5.30
CA LYS A 12 26.42 11.11 -6.41
C LYS A 12 25.15 10.97 -7.26
N LEU A 13 24.30 11.99 -7.25
CA LEU A 13 23.13 12.07 -8.11
C LEU A 13 23.51 12.77 -9.42
N ASN A 14 23.33 12.10 -10.54
CA ASN A 14 23.62 12.64 -11.86
C ASN A 14 22.31 12.90 -12.61
N PHE A 15 22.18 14.10 -13.21
CA PHE A 15 21.00 14.50 -13.97
C PHE A 15 21.39 14.79 -15.40
N TYR A 16 20.80 14.06 -16.35
CA TYR A 16 21.04 14.22 -17.78
C TYR A 16 19.74 14.62 -18.48
N TYR A 17 19.70 15.84 -19.04
CA TYR A 17 18.50 16.35 -19.68
C TYR A 17 18.84 17.30 -20.84
N LYS A 18 17.87 17.53 -21.73
CA LYS A 18 18.03 18.40 -22.90
C LYS A 18 18.26 19.85 -22.49
N ASN A 19 19.04 20.56 -23.30
CA ASN A 19 19.21 22.02 -23.16
C ASN A 19 18.00 22.73 -23.78
N ASP A 20 16.85 22.63 -23.13
CA ASP A 20 15.61 23.29 -23.53
C ASP A 20 15.16 24.24 -22.41
N PRO A 21 15.03 25.56 -22.73
CA PRO A 21 14.61 26.55 -21.73
C PRO A 21 13.30 26.24 -21.01
N LYS A 22 12.41 25.46 -21.63
CA LYS A 22 11.10 25.11 -21.03
C LYS A 22 11.20 24.15 -19.84
N ILE A 23 12.25 23.33 -19.78
CA ILE A 23 12.37 22.28 -18.79
C ILE A 23 13.50 22.51 -17.78
N ILE A 24 14.50 23.33 -18.10
CA ILE A 24 15.74 23.53 -17.33
C ILE A 24 15.43 23.88 -15.86
N GLU A 25 14.48 24.77 -15.61
CA GLU A 25 14.14 25.20 -14.25
C GLU A 25 13.60 24.05 -13.42
N ASN A 26 12.67 23.26 -13.97
CA ASN A 26 12.11 22.10 -13.30
C ASN A 26 13.15 21.00 -13.05
N TRP A 27 14.02 20.74 -14.04
CA TRP A 27 15.11 19.78 -13.90
C TRP A 27 16.18 20.20 -12.89
N LYS A 28 16.40 21.48 -12.68
CA LYS A 28 17.24 21.97 -11.57
C LYS A 28 16.52 21.86 -10.23
N ALA A 29 15.23 22.20 -10.19
CA ALA A 29 14.43 22.15 -8.98
C ALA A 29 14.22 20.70 -8.45
N VAL A 30 14.15 19.70 -9.34
CA VAL A 30 13.96 18.29 -8.92
C VAL A 30 15.23 17.68 -8.30
N GLN A 31 16.42 18.26 -8.49
CA GLN A 31 17.68 17.71 -7.98
C GLN A 31 17.70 17.60 -6.44
N PRO A 32 17.47 18.68 -5.66
CA PRO A 32 17.36 18.58 -4.22
C PRO A 32 16.20 17.70 -3.77
N VAL A 33 15.06 17.74 -4.47
CA VAL A 33 13.91 16.88 -4.16
C VAL A 33 14.25 15.40 -4.34
N THR A 34 15.03 15.04 -5.37
CA THR A 34 15.51 13.65 -5.55
C THR A 34 16.39 13.20 -4.38
N ALA A 35 17.20 14.10 -3.82
CA ALA A 35 17.99 13.79 -2.62
C ALA A 35 17.07 13.56 -1.39
N GLU A 36 16.05 14.38 -1.21
CA GLU A 36 15.05 14.22 -0.13
C GLU A 36 14.24 12.91 -0.29
N LEU A 37 13.84 12.57 -1.53
CA LEU A 37 13.20 11.29 -1.84
C LEU A 37 14.11 10.10 -1.48
N MET A 38 15.38 10.16 -1.85
CA MET A 38 16.37 9.11 -1.52
C MET A 38 16.57 8.98 0.00
N GLU A 39 16.61 10.10 0.73
CA GLU A 39 16.68 10.08 2.20
C GLU A 39 15.43 9.45 2.81
N PHE A 40 14.25 9.80 2.32
CA PHE A 40 12.99 9.18 2.72
C PHE A 40 13.02 7.66 2.55
N PHE A 41 13.49 7.15 1.41
CA PHE A 41 13.60 5.71 1.17
C PHE A 41 14.66 5.07 2.05
N ASN A 42 15.79 5.72 2.30
CA ASN A 42 16.80 5.24 3.23
C ASN A 42 16.21 5.04 4.63
N ASP A 43 15.41 5.96 5.11
CA ASP A 43 14.83 5.95 6.47
C ASP A 43 13.69 4.95 6.59
N ASN A 44 12.90 4.74 5.55
CA ASN A 44 11.69 3.94 5.60
C ASN A 44 11.86 2.50 5.07
N ILE A 45 12.83 2.26 4.19
CA ILE A 45 13.09 0.93 3.59
C ILE A 45 14.46 0.41 4.03
N GLY A 46 15.52 1.15 3.73
CA GLY A 46 16.90 0.81 4.06
C GLY A 46 17.90 1.57 3.20
N VAL A 47 19.14 1.61 3.64
CA VAL A 47 20.16 2.44 3.00
C VAL A 47 20.45 2.02 1.56
N TYR A 48 20.43 2.97 0.63
CA TYR A 48 20.81 2.77 -0.77
C TYR A 48 22.27 2.34 -0.84
N PRO A 49 22.59 1.19 -1.47
CA PRO A 49 23.91 0.57 -1.28
C PRO A 49 24.96 1.02 -2.29
N TYR A 50 24.59 1.80 -3.30
CA TYR A 50 25.49 2.20 -4.37
C TYR A 50 26.03 3.62 -4.20
N LYS A 51 27.09 3.98 -4.94
CA LYS A 51 27.78 5.27 -4.84
C LYS A 51 27.20 6.35 -5.74
N GLN A 52 26.32 6.00 -6.65
CA GLN A 52 25.72 6.93 -7.59
C GLN A 52 24.31 6.49 -7.98
N TYR A 53 23.51 7.45 -8.44
CA TYR A 53 22.24 7.24 -9.12
C TYR A 53 22.10 8.28 -10.24
N SER A 54 21.48 7.91 -11.35
CA SER A 54 21.30 8.81 -12.50
C SER A 54 19.83 8.97 -12.85
N VAL A 55 19.39 10.21 -13.03
CA VAL A 55 18.07 10.56 -13.58
C VAL A 55 18.31 11.11 -14.97
N VAL A 56 17.79 10.44 -15.98
CA VAL A 56 18.07 10.73 -17.39
C VAL A 56 16.76 11.02 -18.12
N GLN A 57 16.71 12.14 -18.83
CA GLN A 57 15.58 12.41 -19.70
C GLN A 57 15.51 11.40 -20.84
N GLY A 58 14.49 10.56 -20.81
CA GLY A 58 14.20 9.53 -21.80
C GLY A 58 13.11 9.91 -22.81
N GLY A 59 12.68 8.96 -23.62
CA GLY A 59 11.65 9.12 -24.63
C GLY A 59 10.25 8.64 -24.21
N ASP A 60 10.16 7.70 -23.26
CA ASP A 60 8.93 6.99 -22.93
C ASP A 60 8.66 7.07 -21.42
N GLY A 61 7.63 7.83 -20.99
CA GLY A 61 7.12 7.86 -19.61
C GLY A 61 8.19 7.86 -18.52
N GLY A 62 8.24 6.78 -17.75
CA GLY A 62 9.30 6.40 -16.83
C GLY A 62 9.82 5.00 -17.15
N MET A 63 11.05 4.70 -16.74
CA MET A 63 11.63 3.36 -16.84
C MET A 63 12.79 3.23 -15.86
N GLU A 64 12.74 2.20 -15.06
CA GLU A 64 13.77 1.86 -14.10
C GLU A 64 14.88 1.03 -14.71
N TYR A 65 16.09 1.29 -14.26
CA TYR A 65 17.29 0.47 -14.49
C TYR A 65 18.14 0.46 -13.22
N SER A 66 19.06 -0.48 -13.12
CA SER A 66 19.99 -0.50 -12.01
C SER A 66 20.80 0.81 -11.92
N MET A 67 20.66 1.56 -10.83
CA MET A 67 21.35 2.84 -10.56
C MET A 67 21.06 3.97 -11.57
N LEU A 68 20.00 3.84 -12.37
CA LEU A 68 19.60 4.83 -13.36
C LEU A 68 18.10 4.74 -13.59
N THR A 69 17.47 5.87 -13.87
CA THR A 69 16.09 5.89 -14.37
C THR A 69 15.95 6.80 -15.57
N LEU A 70 15.03 6.45 -16.47
CA LEU A 70 14.57 7.32 -17.55
C LEU A 70 13.30 8.02 -17.13
N VAL A 71 13.19 9.33 -17.44
CA VAL A 71 12.02 10.15 -17.12
C VAL A 71 11.70 11.04 -18.33
N ASN A 72 10.48 10.99 -18.84
CA ASN A 72 10.06 11.78 -20.00
C ASN A 72 9.28 13.05 -19.63
N TYR A 73 9.42 13.55 -18.42
CA TYR A 73 8.73 14.74 -17.96
C TYR A 73 9.70 15.91 -17.80
N GLY A 74 9.19 17.11 -17.73
CA GLY A 74 10.01 18.30 -17.53
C GLY A 74 9.24 19.61 -17.67
N ASP A 75 8.15 19.62 -18.41
CA ASP A 75 7.32 20.81 -18.63
C ASP A 75 6.59 21.23 -17.35
N GLU A 76 6.22 20.27 -16.50
CA GLU A 76 5.54 20.48 -15.23
C GLU A 76 6.34 19.86 -14.09
N PHE A 77 6.49 20.59 -12.99
CA PHE A 77 7.33 20.17 -11.86
C PHE A 77 6.73 18.99 -11.08
N VAL A 78 5.45 19.02 -10.74
CA VAL A 78 4.81 17.96 -9.94
C VAL A 78 4.83 16.62 -10.68
N PRO A 79 4.42 16.49 -11.95
CA PRO A 79 4.58 15.24 -12.70
C PRO A 79 6.04 14.74 -12.79
N LEU A 80 7.02 15.66 -12.90
CA LEU A 80 8.44 15.29 -12.89
C LEU A 80 8.84 14.69 -11.54
N VAL A 81 8.40 15.26 -10.42
CA VAL A 81 8.63 14.70 -9.07
C VAL A 81 7.95 13.37 -8.92
N SER A 82 6.67 13.24 -9.32
CA SER A 82 5.89 12.01 -9.24
C SER A 82 6.59 10.84 -9.92
N VAL A 83 6.94 11.00 -11.20
CA VAL A 83 7.60 9.93 -11.94
C VAL A 83 9.00 9.67 -11.39
N THR A 84 9.76 10.71 -11.01
CA THR A 84 11.09 10.51 -10.40
C THR A 84 10.99 9.74 -9.10
N SER A 85 9.97 9.98 -8.27
CA SER A 85 9.75 9.27 -7.02
C SER A 85 9.42 7.79 -7.24
N HIS A 86 8.55 7.49 -8.22
CA HIS A 86 8.18 6.12 -8.59
C HIS A 86 9.41 5.35 -9.10
N GLU A 87 10.11 5.91 -10.09
CA GLU A 87 11.28 5.27 -10.69
C GLU A 87 12.46 5.13 -9.71
N LEU A 88 12.63 6.09 -8.80
CA LEU A 88 13.64 5.97 -7.76
C LEU A 88 13.31 4.87 -6.74
N ALA A 89 12.02 4.63 -6.43
CA ALA A 89 11.62 3.55 -5.53
C ALA A 89 11.99 2.17 -6.07
N HIS A 90 11.97 1.97 -7.39
CA HIS A 90 12.45 0.76 -8.04
C HIS A 90 13.92 0.45 -7.73
N ALA A 91 14.74 1.44 -7.38
CA ALA A 91 16.12 1.20 -6.99
C ALA A 91 16.24 0.28 -5.75
N TRP A 92 15.20 0.22 -4.89
CA TRP A 92 15.09 -0.71 -3.77
C TRP A 92 14.36 -1.98 -4.15
N PHE A 93 13.18 -1.86 -4.76
CA PHE A 93 12.29 -3.01 -4.97
C PHE A 93 12.72 -3.89 -6.16
N GLN A 94 13.19 -3.29 -7.24
CA GLN A 94 13.74 -3.99 -8.38
C GLN A 94 15.28 -4.06 -8.30
N GLY A 95 15.93 -2.89 -8.20
CA GLY A 95 17.41 -2.82 -8.34
C GLY A 95 18.21 -3.54 -7.25
N VAL A 96 17.71 -3.60 -6.01
CA VAL A 96 18.40 -4.24 -4.88
C VAL A 96 17.72 -5.55 -4.46
N LEU A 97 16.40 -5.59 -4.35
CA LEU A 97 15.65 -6.81 -4.02
C LEU A 97 15.55 -7.76 -5.20
N ALA A 98 15.52 -7.24 -6.42
CA ALA A 98 15.53 -7.99 -7.67
C ALA A 98 14.48 -9.09 -7.75
N THR A 99 13.23 -8.74 -7.43
CA THR A 99 12.09 -9.64 -7.56
C THR A 99 11.86 -10.04 -9.01
N ASN A 100 11.25 -11.19 -9.25
CA ASN A 100 10.98 -11.67 -10.61
C ASN A 100 9.75 -10.95 -11.19
N GLU A 101 9.97 -9.91 -11.98
CA GLU A 101 8.96 -9.04 -12.59
C GLU A 101 8.01 -9.80 -13.54
N MET A 102 8.47 -10.88 -14.17
CA MET A 102 7.64 -11.67 -15.06
C MET A 102 6.58 -12.51 -14.34
N ASN A 103 6.83 -12.88 -13.09
CA ASN A 103 5.93 -13.72 -12.30
C ASN A 103 5.28 -12.98 -11.14
N HIS A 104 5.86 -11.88 -10.71
CA HIS A 104 5.47 -11.14 -9.51
C HIS A 104 5.63 -9.63 -9.71
N GLU A 105 5.21 -9.10 -10.86
CA GLU A 105 5.32 -7.69 -11.26
C GLU A 105 4.78 -6.71 -10.20
N TRP A 106 3.77 -7.14 -9.46
CA TRP A 106 3.18 -6.36 -8.38
C TRP A 106 4.11 -6.14 -7.17
N MET A 107 5.12 -7.00 -6.98
CA MET A 107 6.11 -6.83 -5.90
C MET A 107 7.08 -5.69 -6.20
N ASP A 108 7.26 -5.40 -7.47
CA ASP A 108 8.04 -4.30 -7.97
C ASP A 108 7.16 -3.06 -8.19
N GLU A 109 6.30 -3.08 -9.19
CA GLU A 109 5.45 -1.95 -9.57
C GLU A 109 4.48 -1.50 -8.47
N GLY A 110 3.90 -2.46 -7.76
CA GLY A 110 3.00 -2.17 -6.64
C GLY A 110 3.72 -1.52 -5.47
N ALA A 111 4.95 -1.96 -5.18
CA ALA A 111 5.76 -1.39 -4.13
C ALA A 111 6.31 -0.01 -4.54
N ALA A 112 6.81 0.13 -5.77
CA ALA A 112 7.25 1.43 -6.29
C ALA A 112 6.11 2.45 -6.31
N SER A 113 4.90 2.04 -6.72
CA SER A 113 3.72 2.91 -6.65
C SER A 113 3.37 3.31 -5.21
N PHE A 114 3.37 2.38 -4.26
CA PHE A 114 3.02 2.67 -2.88
C PHE A 114 4.05 3.58 -2.20
N PHE A 115 5.33 3.23 -2.29
CA PHE A 115 6.38 3.99 -1.62
C PHE A 115 6.74 5.26 -2.37
N GLY A 116 6.65 5.28 -3.71
CA GLY A 116 6.81 6.46 -4.53
C GLY A 116 5.77 7.53 -4.19
N ASP A 117 4.48 7.18 -4.17
CA ASP A 117 3.41 8.09 -3.80
C ASP A 117 3.52 8.56 -2.33
N LEU A 118 3.99 7.68 -1.43
CA LEU A 118 4.20 8.04 -0.02
C LEU A 118 5.35 9.06 0.12
N ALA A 119 6.46 8.84 -0.58
CA ALA A 119 7.61 9.75 -0.59
C ALA A 119 7.29 11.08 -1.28
N GLU A 120 6.60 11.04 -2.44
CA GLU A 120 6.09 12.23 -3.12
C GLU A 120 5.21 13.06 -2.19
N SER A 121 4.27 12.42 -1.50
CA SER A 121 3.39 13.11 -0.56
C SER A 121 4.16 13.77 0.58
N PHE A 122 5.24 13.16 1.04
CA PHE A 122 6.11 13.70 2.08
C PHE A 122 6.86 14.95 1.57
N VAL A 123 7.53 14.88 0.43
CA VAL A 123 8.36 16.00 -0.08
C VAL A 123 7.52 17.17 -0.61
N LEU A 124 6.33 16.91 -1.17
CA LEU A 124 5.41 17.94 -1.66
C LEU A 124 4.44 18.45 -0.61
N GLY A 125 4.42 17.88 0.61
CA GLY A 125 3.44 18.23 1.64
C GLY A 125 1.99 17.91 1.25
N SER A 126 1.78 16.93 0.38
CA SER A 126 0.46 16.53 -0.10
C SER A 126 -0.16 15.41 0.78
N ASN A 127 -1.44 15.11 0.55
CA ASN A 127 -2.12 14.09 1.35
C ASN A 127 -2.06 12.71 0.68
N PHE A 128 -1.29 11.80 1.23
CA PHE A 128 -1.16 10.42 0.76
C PHE A 128 -2.51 9.67 0.63
N ASN A 129 -3.53 10.05 1.38
CA ASN A 129 -4.86 9.46 1.23
C ASN A 129 -5.48 9.69 -0.16
N ASN A 130 -5.03 10.67 -0.92
CA ASN A 130 -5.47 10.87 -2.30
C ASN A 130 -4.95 9.75 -3.20
N SER A 131 -3.70 9.36 -3.05
CA SER A 131 -3.08 8.24 -3.77
C SER A 131 -3.77 6.92 -3.41
N ILE A 132 -4.04 6.70 -2.12
CA ILE A 132 -4.81 5.55 -1.65
C ILE A 132 -6.17 5.48 -2.38
N ARG A 133 -6.95 6.56 -2.34
CA ARG A 133 -8.28 6.62 -3.00
C ARG A 133 -8.20 6.39 -4.50
N SER A 134 -7.21 6.96 -5.17
CA SER A 134 -6.99 6.79 -6.61
C SER A 134 -6.69 5.33 -6.96
N SER A 135 -5.79 4.68 -6.22
CA SER A 135 -5.41 3.29 -6.44
C SER A 135 -6.58 2.32 -6.16
N TYR A 136 -7.36 2.57 -5.09
CA TYR A 136 -8.60 1.82 -4.83
C TYR A 136 -9.62 2.01 -5.97
N ALA A 137 -9.83 3.23 -6.45
CA ALA A 137 -10.78 3.49 -7.54
C ALA A 137 -10.41 2.73 -8.83
N ARG A 138 -9.12 2.72 -9.18
CA ARG A 138 -8.61 1.96 -10.35
C ARG A 138 -8.77 0.46 -10.15
N TYR A 139 -8.39 -0.07 -8.99
CA TYR A 139 -8.56 -1.49 -8.68
C TYR A 139 -10.03 -1.91 -8.67
N ILE A 140 -10.93 -1.15 -8.03
CA ILE A 140 -12.37 -1.42 -8.01
C ILE A 140 -12.93 -1.41 -9.44
N SER A 141 -12.49 -0.49 -10.30
CA SER A 141 -12.87 -0.46 -11.72
C SER A 141 -12.47 -1.75 -12.43
N LEU A 142 -11.25 -2.25 -12.22
CA LEU A 142 -10.80 -3.55 -12.75
C LEU A 142 -11.65 -4.69 -12.19
N ALA A 143 -11.83 -4.76 -10.87
CA ALA A 143 -12.58 -5.81 -10.19
C ALA A 143 -14.04 -5.93 -10.68
N ASN A 144 -14.64 -4.82 -11.12
CA ASN A 144 -16.00 -4.77 -11.66
C ASN A 144 -16.07 -4.95 -13.18
N SER A 145 -14.94 -4.94 -13.89
CA SER A 145 -14.89 -5.02 -15.36
C SER A 145 -15.11 -6.44 -15.92
N GLY A 146 -15.00 -7.47 -15.09
CA GLY A 146 -14.94 -8.87 -15.55
C GLY A 146 -13.62 -9.26 -16.23
N GLN A 147 -12.62 -8.38 -16.24
CA GLN A 147 -11.30 -8.60 -16.87
C GLN A 147 -10.20 -8.90 -15.85
N GLU A 148 -10.51 -8.84 -14.56
CA GLU A 148 -9.55 -9.13 -13.50
C GLU A 148 -9.02 -10.56 -13.63
N MET A 149 -7.70 -10.70 -13.45
CA MET A 149 -7.00 -11.97 -13.37
C MET A 149 -6.28 -12.06 -12.01
N PRO A 150 -5.96 -13.29 -11.53
CA PRO A 150 -5.16 -13.43 -10.32
C PRO A 150 -3.86 -12.64 -10.42
N GLN A 151 -3.45 -12.00 -9.34
CA GLN A 151 -2.26 -11.16 -9.29
C GLN A 151 -0.95 -11.95 -9.49
N SER A 152 -0.98 -13.27 -9.28
CA SER A 152 0.12 -14.20 -9.60
C SER A 152 0.14 -14.66 -11.08
N THR A 153 -0.66 -14.05 -11.95
CA THR A 153 -0.63 -14.33 -13.37
C THR A 153 0.68 -13.81 -13.96
N ASN A 154 1.41 -14.66 -14.68
CA ASN A 154 2.64 -14.23 -15.37
C ASN A 154 2.35 -13.06 -16.32
N ALA A 155 3.22 -12.06 -16.36
CA ALA A 155 3.07 -10.81 -17.11
C ALA A 155 2.67 -11.02 -18.58
N ASN A 156 3.27 -12.01 -19.25
CA ASN A 156 2.96 -12.34 -20.65
C ASN A 156 1.61 -13.07 -20.86
N ARG A 157 0.90 -13.42 -19.81
CA ARG A 157 -0.35 -14.18 -19.88
C ARG A 157 -1.60 -13.34 -19.59
N TYR A 158 -1.44 -12.06 -19.29
CA TYR A 158 -2.59 -11.18 -19.15
C TYR A 158 -3.30 -11.04 -20.50
N LYS A 159 -4.61 -11.20 -20.46
CA LYS A 159 -5.44 -11.13 -21.67
C LYS A 159 -5.59 -9.71 -22.19
N TYR A 160 -5.48 -8.71 -21.31
CA TYR A 160 -5.67 -7.29 -21.61
C TYR A 160 -4.58 -6.47 -20.92
N ASN A 161 -3.95 -5.53 -21.62
CA ASN A 161 -2.94 -4.61 -21.04
C ASN A 161 -3.48 -3.84 -19.84
N ARG A 162 -4.72 -3.34 -19.92
CA ARG A 162 -5.35 -2.66 -18.78
C ARG A 162 -5.45 -3.54 -17.54
N ALA A 163 -5.70 -4.85 -17.70
CA ALA A 163 -5.74 -5.77 -16.57
C ALA A 163 -4.36 -5.97 -15.97
N TYR A 164 -3.31 -6.07 -16.79
CA TYR A 164 -1.92 -6.09 -16.36
C TYR A 164 -1.57 -4.83 -15.56
N GLU A 165 -1.70 -3.64 -16.17
CA GLU A 165 -1.37 -2.37 -15.56
C GLU A 165 -2.10 -2.16 -14.23
N SER A 166 -3.43 -2.34 -14.20
CA SER A 166 -4.20 -2.16 -12.96
C SER A 166 -3.84 -3.20 -11.90
N THR A 167 -3.39 -4.40 -12.27
CA THR A 167 -3.01 -5.44 -11.32
C THR A 167 -1.61 -5.19 -10.77
N ALA A 168 -0.63 -4.91 -11.60
CA ALA A 168 0.74 -4.66 -11.17
C ALA A 168 0.80 -3.41 -10.27
N TYR A 169 0.32 -2.27 -10.76
CA TYR A 169 0.41 -0.97 -10.08
C TYR A 169 -0.66 -0.81 -8.99
N SER A 170 -1.93 -0.70 -9.37
CA SER A 170 -2.99 -0.29 -8.45
C SER A 170 -3.39 -1.39 -7.46
N LYS A 171 -3.57 -2.65 -7.92
CA LYS A 171 -3.86 -3.76 -7.01
C LYS A 171 -2.66 -4.09 -6.14
N GLY A 172 -1.42 -3.97 -6.66
CA GLY A 172 -0.19 -4.10 -5.89
C GLY A 172 -0.07 -3.02 -4.79
N PHE A 173 -0.36 -1.76 -5.11
CA PHE A 173 -0.47 -0.68 -4.13
C PHE A 173 -1.50 -1.01 -3.04
N VAL A 174 -2.72 -1.41 -3.44
CA VAL A 174 -3.80 -1.74 -2.51
C VAL A 174 -3.45 -2.95 -1.65
N PHE A 175 -2.72 -3.94 -2.18
CA PHE A 175 -2.17 -5.05 -1.39
C PHE A 175 -1.31 -4.53 -0.22
N LEU A 176 -0.39 -3.62 -0.44
CA LEU A 176 0.45 -3.06 0.62
C LEU A 176 -0.38 -2.20 1.60
N SER A 177 -1.34 -1.43 1.11
CA SER A 177 -2.27 -0.66 1.95
C SER A 177 -3.08 -1.56 2.87
N GLN A 178 -3.61 -2.66 2.36
CA GLN A 178 -4.37 -3.64 3.12
C GLN A 178 -3.48 -4.43 4.09
N LEU A 179 -2.26 -4.78 3.70
CA LEU A 179 -1.30 -5.40 4.62
C LEU A 179 -1.03 -4.48 5.81
N ARG A 180 -0.76 -3.19 5.55
CA ARG A 180 -0.58 -2.16 6.60
C ARG A 180 -1.81 -2.04 7.50
N TYR A 181 -3.02 -2.13 6.95
CA TYR A 181 -4.26 -2.14 7.73
C TYR A 181 -4.36 -3.38 8.63
N ILE A 182 -4.04 -4.57 8.11
CA ILE A 182 -4.17 -5.84 8.84
C ILE A 182 -3.18 -5.92 10.01
N ILE A 183 -1.91 -5.60 9.77
CA ILE A 183 -0.84 -5.78 10.76
C ILE A 183 -0.55 -4.53 11.60
N GLY A 184 -1.07 -3.37 11.20
CA GLY A 184 -0.80 -2.07 11.84
C GLY A 184 0.46 -1.39 11.32
N LEU A 185 0.54 -0.07 11.52
CA LEU A 185 1.61 0.77 10.97
C LEU A 185 3.01 0.37 11.46
N ASP A 186 3.18 0.16 12.76
CA ASP A 186 4.50 -0.13 13.34
C ASP A 186 5.04 -1.46 12.82
N ALA A 187 4.21 -2.52 12.84
CA ALA A 187 4.58 -3.83 12.32
C ALA A 187 4.81 -3.80 10.80
N PHE A 188 4.08 -2.97 10.06
CA PHE A 188 4.31 -2.78 8.63
C PHE A 188 5.67 -2.12 8.36
N ASN A 189 5.99 -1.03 9.06
CA ASN A 189 7.28 -0.36 8.90
C ASN A 189 8.46 -1.28 9.27
N GLU A 190 8.31 -2.05 10.34
CA GLU A 190 9.29 -3.07 10.72
C GLU A 190 9.40 -4.17 9.66
N THR A 191 8.29 -4.61 9.10
CA THR A 191 8.27 -5.60 8.00
C THR A 191 9.09 -5.13 6.82
N ILE A 192 8.90 -3.91 6.35
CA ILE A 192 9.60 -3.38 5.17
C ILE A 192 11.12 -3.31 5.43
N LYS A 193 11.53 -2.80 6.57
CA LYS A 193 12.96 -2.72 6.95
C LYS A 193 13.61 -4.10 7.07
N ASN A 194 12.92 -5.03 7.72
CA ASN A 194 13.41 -6.40 7.89
C ASN A 194 13.45 -7.15 6.57
N TYR A 195 12.44 -6.95 5.70
CA TYR A 195 12.38 -7.54 4.37
C TYR A 195 13.56 -7.07 3.51
N TYR A 196 13.82 -5.76 3.44
CA TYR A 196 14.96 -5.21 2.74
C TYR A 196 16.30 -5.75 3.30
N ASN A 197 16.50 -5.68 4.61
CA ASN A 197 17.77 -6.10 5.23
C ASN A 197 18.06 -7.59 5.08
N THR A 198 17.01 -8.42 5.06
CA THR A 198 17.14 -9.88 4.92
C THR A 198 17.38 -10.30 3.48
N TYR A 199 16.73 -9.63 2.53
CA TYR A 199 16.67 -10.10 1.14
C TYR A 199 17.39 -9.20 0.12
N LYS A 200 18.05 -8.11 0.55
CA LYS A 200 18.86 -7.30 -0.37
C LYS A 200 19.88 -8.17 -1.10
N PHE A 201 20.02 -7.94 -2.40
CA PHE A 201 20.90 -8.71 -3.31
C PHE A 201 20.53 -10.18 -3.49
N THR A 202 19.25 -10.51 -3.28
CA THR A 202 18.71 -11.83 -3.58
C THR A 202 17.54 -11.72 -4.57
N HIS A 203 16.67 -12.70 -4.62
CA HIS A 203 15.48 -12.69 -5.49
C HIS A 203 14.26 -13.16 -4.67
N PRO A 204 13.77 -12.35 -3.72
CA PRO A 204 12.70 -12.77 -2.82
C PRO A 204 11.38 -13.03 -3.56
N LEU A 205 10.63 -13.97 -3.05
CA LEU A 205 9.32 -14.36 -3.51
C LEU A 205 8.20 -13.80 -2.62
N PRO A 206 6.93 -13.80 -3.06
CA PRO A 206 5.81 -13.34 -2.24
C PRO A 206 5.75 -13.96 -0.84
N ASN A 207 6.11 -15.24 -0.71
CA ASN A 207 6.16 -15.93 0.57
C ASN A 207 7.25 -15.39 1.52
N ASP A 208 8.31 -14.81 0.99
CA ASP A 208 9.38 -14.24 1.82
C ASP A 208 8.91 -12.93 2.45
N LEU A 209 8.23 -12.06 1.71
CA LEU A 209 7.56 -10.87 2.28
C LEU A 209 6.54 -11.28 3.34
N ARG A 210 5.70 -12.29 3.05
CA ARG A 210 4.71 -12.81 4.01
C ARG A 210 5.35 -13.28 5.30
N ARG A 211 6.43 -14.07 5.24
CA ARG A 211 7.15 -14.58 6.43
C ARG A 211 7.68 -13.46 7.31
N ILE A 212 8.28 -12.43 6.71
CA ILE A 212 8.76 -11.27 7.45
C ILE A 212 7.59 -10.53 8.10
N ALA A 213 6.47 -10.33 7.37
CA ALA A 213 5.28 -9.68 7.92
C ALA A 213 4.66 -10.47 9.09
N GLU A 214 4.65 -11.80 9.00
CA GLU A 214 4.20 -12.68 10.09
C GLU A 214 5.13 -12.60 11.32
N GLN A 215 6.45 -12.51 11.11
CA GLN A 215 7.43 -12.35 12.18
C GLN A 215 7.30 -10.99 12.89
N SER A 216 7.15 -9.91 12.14
CA SER A 216 7.04 -8.55 12.70
C SER A 216 5.69 -8.29 13.39
N SER A 217 4.62 -8.96 12.95
CA SER A 217 3.27 -8.72 13.47
C SER A 217 2.76 -9.76 14.48
N GLY A 218 3.27 -10.98 14.41
CA GLY A 218 2.70 -12.13 15.14
C GLY A 218 1.37 -12.62 14.54
N ILE A 219 1.00 -12.19 13.33
CA ILE A 219 -0.26 -12.51 12.65
C ILE A 219 0.01 -13.45 11.49
N LEU A 220 -0.72 -14.56 11.37
CA LEU A 220 -0.61 -15.45 10.21
C LEU A 220 -1.29 -14.82 8.99
N LEU A 221 -0.60 -14.79 7.86
CA LEU A 221 -1.00 -14.05 6.65
C LEU A 221 -1.12 -14.95 5.40
N ASN A 222 -0.98 -16.27 5.53
CA ASN A 222 -1.09 -17.16 4.38
C ASN A 222 -2.45 -17.04 3.67
N TRP A 223 -3.54 -16.90 4.43
CA TRP A 223 -4.88 -16.66 3.90
C TRP A 223 -4.94 -15.38 3.06
N TYR A 224 -4.29 -14.30 3.54
CA TYR A 224 -4.25 -13.01 2.88
C TYR A 224 -3.49 -13.08 1.56
N LEU A 225 -2.26 -13.61 1.59
CA LEU A 225 -1.45 -13.78 0.38
C LEU A 225 -2.17 -14.64 -0.67
N THR A 226 -2.77 -15.76 -0.26
CA THR A 226 -3.48 -16.67 -1.17
C THR A 226 -4.69 -16.01 -1.81
N ASP A 227 -5.59 -15.43 -1.01
CA ASP A 227 -6.80 -14.81 -1.53
C ASP A 227 -6.47 -13.62 -2.43
N TRP A 228 -5.49 -12.80 -2.04
CA TRP A 228 -5.17 -11.60 -2.78
C TRP A 228 -4.43 -11.89 -4.10
N THR A 229 -3.50 -12.83 -4.10
CA THR A 229 -2.62 -13.05 -5.27
C THR A 229 -3.10 -14.18 -6.18
N GLN A 230 -3.79 -15.20 -5.66
CA GLN A 230 -4.15 -16.39 -6.43
C GLN A 230 -5.63 -16.44 -6.83
N THR A 231 -6.43 -15.49 -6.37
CA THR A 231 -7.86 -15.42 -6.68
C THR A 231 -8.26 -14.02 -7.17
N THR A 232 -9.51 -13.91 -7.64
CA THR A 232 -10.19 -12.63 -7.90
C THR A 232 -11.31 -12.41 -6.90
N ASN A 233 -11.20 -12.99 -5.70
CA ASN A 233 -12.13 -12.77 -4.60
C ASN A 233 -12.13 -11.30 -4.18
N LYS A 234 -13.29 -10.82 -3.75
CA LYS A 234 -13.48 -9.41 -3.39
C LYS A 234 -13.82 -9.27 -1.92
N ILE A 235 -13.32 -8.18 -1.33
CA ILE A 235 -13.71 -7.72 0.00
C ILE A 235 -15.02 -6.96 -0.16
N ASN A 236 -16.08 -7.42 0.52
CA ASN A 236 -17.35 -6.71 0.56
C ASN A 236 -18.10 -7.10 1.84
N TYR A 237 -18.40 -6.13 2.67
CA TYR A 237 -19.09 -6.27 3.95
C TYR A 237 -20.22 -5.26 4.08
N ALA A 238 -21.26 -5.63 4.82
CA ALA A 238 -22.37 -4.75 5.11
C ALA A 238 -22.83 -4.90 6.57
N ILE A 239 -23.49 -3.88 7.10
CA ILE A 239 -24.32 -3.98 8.31
C ILE A 239 -25.63 -4.63 7.87
N ASN A 240 -25.87 -5.85 8.33
CA ASN A 240 -27.07 -6.60 7.97
C ASN A 240 -28.27 -6.19 8.85
N GLN A 241 -28.02 -6.05 10.18
CA GLN A 241 -29.07 -5.72 11.13
C GLN A 241 -28.51 -5.03 12.36
N VAL A 242 -29.29 -4.10 12.91
CA VAL A 242 -29.02 -3.49 14.23
C VAL A 242 -30.30 -3.56 15.02
N GLU A 243 -30.24 -4.15 16.21
CA GLU A 243 -31.43 -4.37 17.05
C GLU A 243 -31.17 -4.06 18.52
N GLN A 244 -32.21 -3.63 19.22
CA GLN A 244 -32.20 -3.44 20.67
C GLN A 244 -32.22 -4.79 21.37
N SER A 245 -31.34 -4.98 22.37
CA SER A 245 -31.32 -6.16 23.25
C SER A 245 -31.20 -5.73 24.70
N LYS A 246 -32.33 -5.58 25.39
CA LYS A 246 -32.40 -4.99 26.74
C LYS A 246 -31.74 -3.59 26.79
N ASN A 247 -30.65 -3.45 27.56
CA ASN A 247 -29.89 -2.19 27.67
C ASN A 247 -28.68 -2.12 26.72
N LYS A 248 -28.60 -3.06 25.77
CA LYS A 248 -27.52 -3.16 24.78
C LYS A 248 -28.08 -3.09 23.37
N SER A 249 -27.21 -2.89 22.40
CA SER A 249 -27.53 -3.05 20.99
C SER A 249 -26.73 -4.22 20.41
N LYS A 250 -27.36 -5.00 19.55
CA LYS A 250 -26.72 -6.06 18.76
C LYS A 250 -26.52 -5.56 17.33
N ILE A 251 -25.28 -5.67 16.86
CA ILE A 251 -24.91 -5.33 15.50
C ILE A 251 -24.54 -6.60 14.77
N THR A 252 -25.27 -6.92 13.71
CA THR A 252 -24.99 -8.06 12.84
C THR A 252 -24.37 -7.58 11.54
N LEU A 253 -23.16 -8.04 11.26
CA LEU A 253 -22.44 -7.80 10.01
C LEU A 253 -22.61 -8.98 9.07
N GLU A 254 -22.53 -8.73 7.77
CA GLU A 254 -22.57 -9.75 6.73
C GLU A 254 -21.37 -9.61 5.79
N ARG A 255 -20.66 -10.70 5.54
CA ARG A 255 -19.67 -10.80 4.49
C ARG A 255 -20.35 -11.19 3.19
N ILE A 256 -20.39 -10.26 2.25
CA ILE A 256 -20.98 -10.43 0.90
C ILE A 256 -19.91 -10.99 -0.05
N GLY A 257 -18.70 -10.44 0.02
CA GLY A 257 -17.57 -10.91 -0.76
C GLY A 257 -16.98 -12.25 -0.27
N LEU A 258 -16.16 -12.86 -1.09
CA LEU A 258 -15.54 -14.16 -0.75
C LEU A 258 -14.27 -14.01 0.06
N MET A 259 -13.56 -12.90 -0.06
CA MET A 259 -12.33 -12.63 0.67
C MET A 259 -12.63 -12.18 2.11
N PRO A 260 -12.21 -12.96 3.13
CA PRO A 260 -12.37 -12.57 4.53
C PRO A 260 -11.34 -11.50 4.90
N MET A 261 -11.76 -10.55 5.76
CA MET A 261 -10.87 -9.50 6.30
C MET A 261 -11.22 -9.23 7.77
N PRO A 262 -10.25 -8.85 8.62
CA PRO A 262 -10.56 -8.26 9.91
C PRO A 262 -11.25 -6.92 9.71
N LEU A 263 -12.14 -6.54 10.63
CA LEU A 263 -12.89 -5.31 10.51
C LEU A 263 -12.69 -4.40 11.72
N GLU A 264 -12.67 -3.11 11.43
CA GLU A 264 -12.86 -2.05 12.41
C GLU A 264 -14.26 -1.47 12.24
N VAL A 265 -15.01 -1.41 13.32
CA VAL A 265 -16.34 -0.80 13.35
C VAL A 265 -16.32 0.35 14.32
N LEU A 266 -16.63 1.55 13.83
CA LEU A 266 -16.75 2.76 14.64
C LEU A 266 -18.22 2.98 14.96
N VAL A 267 -18.55 2.99 16.24
CA VAL A 267 -19.86 3.38 16.76
C VAL A 267 -19.78 4.79 17.31
N LYS A 268 -20.57 5.71 16.75
CA LYS A 268 -20.70 7.09 17.21
C LYS A 268 -21.99 7.27 17.96
N TYR A 269 -21.93 7.94 19.10
CA TYR A 269 -23.08 8.19 19.94
C TYR A 269 -23.61 9.63 19.80
N LYS A 270 -24.86 9.86 20.22
CA LYS A 270 -25.52 11.17 20.13
C LYS A 270 -24.90 12.21 21.05
N ASP A 271 -24.23 11.77 22.13
CA ASP A 271 -23.50 12.63 23.05
C ASP A 271 -22.10 13.06 22.53
N GLY A 272 -21.72 12.59 21.34
CA GLY A 272 -20.44 12.88 20.70
C GLY A 272 -19.31 11.90 21.05
N THR A 273 -19.55 10.92 21.91
CA THR A 273 -18.58 9.86 22.21
C THR A 273 -18.47 8.86 21.05
N GLU A 274 -17.32 8.18 20.95
CA GLU A 274 -17.00 7.23 19.89
C GLU A 274 -16.33 5.99 20.48
N GLU A 275 -16.69 4.81 19.96
CA GLU A 275 -16.08 3.53 20.32
C GLU A 275 -15.69 2.74 19.08
N PHE A 276 -14.44 2.25 19.04
CA PHE A 276 -13.96 1.31 18.05
C PHE A 276 -14.10 -0.13 18.53
N TYR A 277 -14.68 -0.96 17.69
CA TYR A 277 -14.77 -2.41 17.85
C TYR A 277 -13.90 -3.08 16.79
N TYR A 278 -12.92 -3.85 17.23
CA TYR A 278 -12.05 -4.62 16.33
C TYR A 278 -12.50 -6.08 16.30
N ILE A 279 -12.73 -6.58 15.10
CA ILE A 279 -13.19 -7.94 14.83
C ILE A 279 -12.08 -8.67 14.05
N PRO A 280 -11.19 -9.40 14.73
CA PRO A 280 -10.22 -10.24 14.02
C PRO A 280 -10.93 -11.42 13.35
N ILE A 281 -10.25 -12.06 12.39
CA ILE A 281 -10.72 -13.31 11.81
C ILE A 281 -9.89 -14.47 12.35
N SER A 282 -10.52 -15.63 12.54
CA SER A 282 -9.87 -16.82 13.13
C SER A 282 -8.66 -17.34 12.34
N LEU A 283 -8.54 -16.98 11.06
CA LEU A 283 -7.39 -17.34 10.20
C LEU A 283 -6.10 -16.64 10.60
N MET A 284 -6.18 -15.47 11.25
CA MET A 284 -5.04 -14.66 11.65
C MET A 284 -4.24 -15.27 12.78
N ARG A 285 -4.89 -16.02 13.68
CA ARG A 285 -4.31 -16.55 14.92
C ARG A 285 -3.47 -15.53 15.70
N GLY A 286 -3.84 -14.28 15.59
CA GLY A 286 -3.21 -13.10 16.18
C GLY A 286 -4.06 -11.88 15.88
N GLU A 287 -3.65 -10.75 16.42
CA GLU A 287 -4.41 -9.51 16.36
C GLU A 287 -3.49 -8.30 16.28
N LYS A 288 -3.91 -7.26 15.59
CA LYS A 288 -3.15 -6.01 15.58
C LYS A 288 -3.34 -5.24 16.87
N LYS A 289 -2.32 -4.49 17.24
CA LYS A 289 -2.38 -3.53 18.35
C LYS A 289 -3.35 -2.39 18.03
N GLN A 290 -3.90 -1.78 19.09
CA GLN A 290 -4.73 -0.58 18.97
C GLN A 290 -3.98 0.51 18.17
N PRO A 291 -4.56 1.02 17.07
CA PRO A 291 -3.96 2.10 16.31
C PRO A 291 -4.04 3.44 17.06
N SER A 292 -3.10 4.35 16.80
CA SER A 292 -3.05 5.66 17.46
C SER A 292 -4.28 6.56 17.20
N TYR A 293 -4.98 6.36 16.08
CA TYR A 293 -6.20 7.10 15.76
C TYR A 293 -7.43 6.64 16.55
N ALA A 294 -7.42 5.44 17.12
CA ALA A 294 -8.53 4.89 17.87
C ALA A 294 -8.40 5.24 19.36
N LYS A 295 -9.18 6.21 19.86
CA LYS A 295 -9.16 6.62 21.27
C LYS A 295 -9.67 5.53 22.21
N SER A 296 -10.60 4.70 21.75
CA SER A 296 -11.09 3.49 22.43
C SER A 296 -10.87 2.29 21.53
N TRP A 297 -10.70 1.11 22.09
CA TRP A 297 -10.46 -0.10 21.30
C TRP A 297 -10.99 -1.31 22.05
N THR A 298 -12.09 -1.85 21.57
CA THR A 298 -12.69 -3.07 22.12
C THR A 298 -12.55 -4.18 21.13
N GLN A 299 -11.65 -5.11 21.42
CA GLN A 299 -11.57 -6.33 20.64
C GLN A 299 -12.72 -7.25 21.02
N VAL A 300 -13.43 -7.74 20.02
CA VAL A 300 -14.49 -8.74 20.16
C VAL A 300 -13.99 -10.11 19.72
N LYS A 301 -14.81 -11.13 19.89
CA LYS A 301 -14.45 -12.51 19.51
C LYS A 301 -14.17 -12.61 18.02
N ASP A 302 -13.21 -13.47 17.64
CA ASP A 302 -12.86 -13.73 16.25
C ASP A 302 -14.05 -14.14 15.39
N TRP A 303 -14.13 -13.55 14.21
CA TRP A 303 -15.08 -14.01 13.19
C TRP A 303 -14.53 -15.24 12.49
N SER A 304 -15.24 -16.38 12.62
CA SER A 304 -14.90 -17.56 11.82
C SER A 304 -15.25 -17.33 10.34
N TRP A 305 -14.28 -17.49 9.46
CA TRP A 305 -14.44 -17.29 8.01
C TRP A 305 -15.54 -18.15 7.38
N ALA A 306 -15.90 -19.29 8.02
CA ALA A 306 -16.93 -20.19 7.53
C ALA A 306 -18.35 -19.59 7.62
N TYR A 307 -18.55 -18.59 8.50
CA TYR A 307 -19.86 -17.96 8.67
C TYR A 307 -19.95 -16.66 7.90
N LYS A 308 -21.03 -16.48 7.15
CA LYS A 308 -21.31 -15.23 6.42
C LYS A 308 -21.73 -14.09 7.32
N LYS A 309 -22.29 -14.37 8.49
CA LYS A 309 -22.79 -13.37 9.44
C LYS A 309 -22.06 -13.46 10.77
N TYR A 310 -21.89 -12.30 11.39
CA TYR A 310 -21.26 -12.15 12.69
C TYR A 310 -22.03 -11.12 13.51
N THR A 311 -22.29 -11.42 14.76
CA THR A 311 -23.02 -10.51 15.66
C THR A 311 -22.20 -10.24 16.90
N PHE A 312 -22.10 -8.97 17.27
CA PHE A 312 -21.50 -8.52 18.52
C PHE A 312 -22.42 -7.54 19.26
N GLU A 313 -22.14 -7.33 20.54
CA GLU A 313 -22.93 -6.45 21.40
C GLU A 313 -22.18 -5.16 21.70
N VAL A 314 -22.92 -4.06 21.69
CA VAL A 314 -22.49 -2.72 22.13
C VAL A 314 -23.22 -2.40 23.43
N ASN A 315 -22.48 -1.93 24.45
CA ASN A 315 -23.04 -1.61 25.78
C ASN A 315 -23.80 -0.27 25.80
N SER A 316 -24.68 -0.08 24.83
CA SER A 316 -25.54 1.11 24.72
C SER A 316 -26.86 0.74 24.11
N ARG A 317 -27.94 1.45 24.50
CA ARG A 317 -29.24 1.33 23.85
C ARG A 317 -29.18 1.92 22.46
N LEU A 318 -29.94 1.34 21.52
CA LEU A 318 -29.99 1.74 20.14
C LEU A 318 -30.37 3.22 19.95
N GLU A 319 -31.24 3.73 20.80
CA GLU A 319 -31.66 5.14 20.77
C GLU A 319 -30.53 6.16 21.00
N TYR A 320 -29.40 5.75 21.61
CA TYR A 320 -28.23 6.61 21.82
C TYR A 320 -27.18 6.51 20.71
N ILE A 321 -27.27 5.52 19.83
CA ILE A 321 -26.37 5.37 18.69
C ILE A 321 -26.77 6.38 17.61
N LYS A 322 -25.76 7.11 17.09
CA LYS A 322 -25.89 8.07 16.00
C LYS A 322 -25.56 7.45 14.65
N SER A 323 -24.43 6.76 14.54
CA SER A 323 -24.02 6.03 13.34
C SER A 323 -23.13 4.84 13.67
N ILE A 324 -23.03 3.90 12.74
CA ILE A 324 -22.15 2.75 12.77
C ILE A 324 -21.44 2.71 11.42
N ASP A 325 -20.12 2.79 11.43
CA ASP A 325 -19.30 2.85 10.24
C ASP A 325 -18.36 1.63 10.19
N ILE A 326 -18.41 0.83 9.13
CA ILE A 326 -17.44 -0.23 8.88
C ILE A 326 -16.23 0.40 8.19
N ASN A 327 -15.03 0.06 8.65
CA ASN A 327 -13.78 0.56 8.11
C ASN A 327 -13.74 2.11 8.02
N PRO A 328 -13.79 2.80 9.18
CA PRO A 328 -13.95 4.26 9.23
C PRO A 328 -12.74 5.02 8.70
N THR A 329 -11.59 4.36 8.53
CA THR A 329 -10.37 4.95 7.97
C THR A 329 -10.35 4.98 6.45
N GLY A 330 -11.22 4.20 5.80
CA GLY A 330 -11.29 4.08 4.35
C GLY A 330 -10.14 3.27 3.73
N LEU A 331 -9.45 2.44 4.54
CA LEU A 331 -8.36 1.57 4.10
C LEU A 331 -8.88 0.18 3.69
#